data_df468c3ad94271cbadbf91653cdb8f40
#
_entry.id   df468c3ad94271cbadbf91653cdb8f40
#
_cell.length_a   1.000
_cell.length_b   1.000
_cell.length_c   1.000
_cell.angle_alpha   90.00
_cell.angle_beta   90.00
_cell.angle_gamma   90.00
#
_symmetry.space_group_name_H-M   'P 1'
#
loop_
_entity.id
_entity.type
_entity.pdbx_description
1 polymer ?
#
loop_
_entity_poly.entity_id
_entity_poly.type
_entity_poly.pdbx_seq_one_letter_code
_entity_poly.pdbx_strand_id
1 'polypeptide(L)'
;WGYSFETNSICLKECIPGLTNSNNYEKNIFGLLLYVKDNIFILIKVSIYKIILSFTGWRPYYSSIHNLYILCFHIPMYILFGIYFLKLKKFDQLEIFTLFYVVLSAIFIGVTFADWSGRYIMYILPFIMIYASKSFINICSSLKNKFN
;
A
#
# COMPACT_ATOMS: atom_id res chain seq x y z
N TRP A 1 13.84 1.31 -18.50
CA TRP A 1 12.98 2.19 -17.76
C TRP A 1 13.74 3.42 -17.28
N GLY A 2 13.95 4.37 -18.19
CA GLY A 2 14.36 5.72 -17.85
C GLY A 2 13.11 6.59 -17.68
N TYR A 3 12.27 6.32 -16.68
CA TYR A 3 11.34 7.33 -16.25
C TYR A 3 12.17 8.39 -15.55
N SER A 4 12.44 9.47 -16.27
CA SER A 4 12.97 10.66 -15.65
C SER A 4 11.95 11.14 -14.61
N PHE A 5 12.43 11.72 -13.55
CA PHE A 5 11.63 12.38 -12.52
C PHE A 5 10.59 13.36 -13.13
N GLU A 6 10.90 13.94 -14.27
CA GLU A 6 10.02 14.81 -15.07
C GLU A 6 8.83 14.07 -15.69
N THR A 7 9.01 12.85 -16.19
CA THR A 7 7.89 12.06 -16.75
C THR A 7 6.89 11.60 -15.67
N ASN A 8 7.36 11.33 -14.46
CA ASN A 8 6.46 11.04 -13.34
C ASN A 8 5.66 12.28 -12.91
N SER A 9 6.24 13.47 -12.96
CA SER A 9 5.53 14.72 -12.70
C SER A 9 4.56 15.08 -13.82
N ILE A 10 4.89 14.79 -15.07
CA ILE A 10 4.03 14.98 -16.24
C ILE A 10 2.85 14.00 -16.17
N CYS A 11 3.09 12.73 -15.86
CA CYS A 11 2.02 11.74 -15.72
C CYS A 11 1.06 12.09 -14.57
N LEU A 12 1.56 12.59 -13.44
CA LEU A 12 0.72 13.06 -12.35
C LEU A 12 -0.12 14.29 -12.75
N LYS A 13 0.45 15.20 -13.53
CA LYS A 13 -0.24 16.41 -13.99
C LYS A 13 -1.32 16.10 -15.04
N GLU A 14 -1.06 15.15 -15.95
CA GLU A 14 -2.02 14.75 -16.98
C GLU A 14 -3.07 13.77 -16.44
N CYS A 15 -2.68 12.90 -15.50
CA CYS A 15 -3.58 11.88 -14.93
C CYS A 15 -4.45 12.42 -13.78
N ILE A 16 -4.16 13.60 -13.24
CA ILE A 16 -4.90 14.17 -12.11
C ILE A 16 -5.33 15.60 -12.48
N PRO A 17 -6.44 15.74 -13.20
CA PRO A 17 -6.97 17.06 -13.53
C PRO A 17 -7.32 17.81 -12.23
N GLY A 18 -6.93 19.07 -12.17
CA GLY A 18 -7.20 19.95 -11.03
C GLY A 18 -6.03 20.18 -10.07
N LEU A 19 -4.87 19.54 -10.28
CA LEU A 19 -3.68 19.84 -9.49
C LEU A 19 -3.15 21.24 -9.85
N THR A 20 -3.09 22.14 -8.88
CA THR A 20 -2.53 23.48 -9.08
C THR A 20 -1.02 23.38 -9.38
N ASN A 21 -0.53 24.29 -10.24
CA ASN A 21 0.88 24.27 -10.61
C ASN A 21 1.74 24.68 -9.40
N SER A 22 2.69 23.84 -9.00
CA SER A 22 3.61 24.10 -7.89
C SER A 22 4.47 25.35 -8.09
N ASN A 23 4.66 25.80 -9.33
CA ASN A 23 5.41 27.01 -9.66
C ASN A 23 4.72 28.31 -9.18
N ASN A 24 3.44 28.26 -8.81
CA ASN A 24 2.69 29.40 -8.29
C ASN A 24 2.94 29.65 -6.80
N TYR A 25 3.69 28.77 -6.14
CA TYR A 25 3.96 28.87 -4.71
C TYR A 25 5.44 29.19 -4.47
N GLU A 26 5.70 29.98 -3.44
CA GLU A 26 7.09 30.25 -3.03
C GLU A 26 7.81 28.95 -2.63
N LYS A 27 9.09 28.87 -2.96
CA LYS A 27 9.94 27.71 -2.62
C LYS A 27 10.42 27.76 -1.16
N ASN A 28 9.47 27.93 -0.24
CA ASN A 28 9.68 27.93 1.21
C ASN A 28 8.66 27.03 1.91
N ILE A 29 8.78 26.86 3.23
CA ILE A 29 7.88 26.02 4.03
C ILE A 29 6.44 26.54 3.96
N PHE A 30 6.23 27.86 3.95
CA PHE A 30 4.89 28.45 3.85
C PHE A 30 4.24 28.18 2.51
N GLY A 31 4.99 28.29 1.41
CA GLY A 31 4.51 27.93 0.08
C GLY A 31 4.14 26.46 -0.03
N LEU A 32 4.91 25.56 0.61
CA LEU A 32 4.57 24.14 0.68
C LEU A 32 3.27 23.90 1.45
N LEU A 33 3.09 24.56 2.60
CA LEU A 33 1.86 24.44 3.40
C LEU A 33 0.63 24.96 2.64
N LEU A 34 0.76 26.07 1.92
CA LEU A 34 -0.32 26.60 1.08
C LEU A 34 -0.64 25.62 -0.06
N TYR A 35 0.36 25.10 -0.74
CA TYR A 35 0.18 24.09 -1.78
C TYR A 35 -0.55 22.85 -1.27
N VAL A 36 -0.17 22.33 -0.12
CA VAL A 36 -0.82 21.16 0.52
C VAL A 36 -2.27 21.52 0.87
N LYS A 37 -2.52 22.69 1.45
CA LYS A 37 -3.87 23.16 1.80
C LYS A 37 -4.79 23.21 0.58
N ASP A 38 -4.32 23.80 -0.50
CA ASP A 38 -5.14 24.02 -1.71
C ASP A 38 -5.38 22.72 -2.49
N ASN A 39 -4.51 21.71 -2.33
CA ASN A 39 -4.57 20.44 -3.05
C ASN A 39 -4.89 19.25 -2.15
N ILE A 40 -5.32 19.45 -0.91
CA ILE A 40 -5.41 18.39 0.11
C ILE A 40 -6.22 17.17 -0.34
N PHE A 41 -7.37 17.36 -0.96
CA PHE A 41 -8.22 16.27 -1.44
C PHE A 41 -7.56 15.48 -2.56
N ILE A 42 -6.86 16.16 -3.46
CA ILE A 42 -6.14 15.51 -4.56
C ILE A 42 -4.95 14.73 -4.01
N LEU A 43 -4.21 15.30 -3.07
CA LEU A 43 -3.06 14.65 -2.44
C LEU A 43 -3.49 13.40 -1.66
N ILE A 44 -4.60 13.45 -0.93
CA ILE A 44 -5.16 12.27 -0.24
C ILE A 44 -5.54 11.19 -1.26
N LYS A 45 -6.23 11.54 -2.34
CA LYS A 45 -6.61 10.60 -3.40
C LYS A 45 -5.38 9.93 -4.02
N VAL A 46 -4.35 10.71 -4.33
CA VAL A 46 -3.07 10.21 -4.87
C VAL A 46 -2.37 9.28 -3.86
N SER A 47 -2.35 9.66 -2.58
CA SER A 47 -1.75 8.84 -1.51
C SER A 47 -2.46 7.49 -1.38
N ILE A 48 -3.79 7.48 -1.37
CA ILE A 48 -4.58 6.24 -1.32
C ILE A 48 -4.29 5.37 -2.56
N TYR A 49 -4.24 5.98 -3.74
CA TYR A 49 -3.93 5.25 -4.97
C TYR A 49 -2.53 4.62 -4.94
N LYS A 50 -1.52 5.36 -4.45
CA LYS A 50 -0.17 4.86 -4.25
C LYS A 50 -0.13 3.66 -3.28
N ILE A 51 -0.84 3.76 -2.16
CA ILE A 51 -0.94 2.68 -1.18
C ILE A 51 -1.53 1.44 -1.84
N ILE A 52 -2.68 1.57 -2.52
CA ILE A 52 -3.33 0.46 -3.21
C ILE A 52 -2.39 -0.18 -4.24
N LEU A 53 -1.76 0.61 -5.12
CA LEU A 53 -0.83 0.10 -6.12
C LEU A 53 0.37 -0.61 -5.49
N SER A 54 0.90 -0.09 -4.39
CA SER A 54 2.03 -0.71 -3.70
C SER A 54 1.65 -2.03 -3.07
N PHE A 55 0.53 -2.11 -2.37
CA PHE A 55 0.06 -3.33 -1.72
C PHE A 55 -0.43 -4.39 -2.71
N THR A 56 -1.10 -4.01 -3.78
CA THR A 56 -1.54 -4.97 -4.80
C THR A 56 -0.37 -5.52 -5.63
N GLY A 57 0.75 -4.81 -5.68
CA GLY A 57 1.87 -5.16 -6.56
C GLY A 57 1.57 -4.93 -8.05
N TRP A 58 0.39 -4.38 -8.38
CA TRP A 58 0.01 -4.08 -9.75
C TRP A 58 1.00 -3.11 -10.40
N ARG A 59 1.42 -3.42 -11.62
CA ARG A 59 2.34 -2.56 -12.38
C ARG A 59 1.83 -2.39 -13.81
N PRO A 60 1.66 -1.15 -14.28
CA PRO A 60 1.12 -0.89 -15.62
C PRO A 60 2.02 -1.43 -16.75
N TYR A 61 3.29 -1.66 -16.47
CA TYR A 61 4.27 -2.19 -17.43
C TYR A 61 4.39 -3.73 -17.43
N TYR A 62 3.73 -4.41 -16.50
CA TYR A 62 3.64 -5.87 -16.52
C TYR A 62 2.53 -6.31 -17.49
N SER A 63 2.70 -7.50 -18.07
CA SER A 63 1.61 -8.12 -18.84
C SER A 63 0.40 -8.36 -17.93
N SER A 64 -0.80 -8.39 -18.51
CA SER A 64 -2.04 -8.65 -17.77
C SER A 64 -1.99 -9.99 -17.03
N ILE A 65 -1.36 -11.02 -17.64
CA ILE A 65 -1.18 -12.33 -17.02
C ILE A 65 -0.28 -12.24 -15.79
N HIS A 66 0.82 -11.48 -15.87
CA HIS A 66 1.73 -11.28 -14.73
C HIS A 66 1.05 -10.55 -13.58
N ASN A 67 0.31 -9.48 -13.88
CA ASN A 67 -0.46 -8.75 -12.88
C ASN A 67 -1.54 -9.63 -12.23
N LEU A 68 -2.22 -10.47 -13.02
CA LEU A 68 -3.20 -11.42 -12.49
C LEU A 68 -2.55 -12.42 -11.53
N TYR A 69 -1.40 -12.96 -11.89
CA TYR A 69 -0.64 -13.87 -11.02
C TYR A 69 -0.27 -13.23 -9.68
N ILE A 70 0.23 -11.99 -9.72
CA ILE A 70 0.54 -11.22 -8.50
C ILE A 70 -0.70 -11.03 -7.63
N LEU A 71 -1.83 -10.63 -8.22
CA LEU A 71 -3.08 -10.44 -7.50
C LEU A 71 -3.61 -11.73 -6.87
N CYS A 72 -3.55 -12.85 -7.61
CA CYS A 72 -3.96 -14.16 -7.11
C CYS A 72 -3.15 -14.62 -5.89
N PHE A 73 -1.92 -14.15 -5.75
CA PHE A 73 -1.09 -14.44 -4.57
C PHE A 73 -1.34 -13.45 -3.43
N HIS A 74 -1.35 -12.15 -3.73
CA HIS A 74 -1.43 -11.10 -2.70
C HIS A 74 -2.81 -11.00 -2.05
N ILE A 75 -3.89 -11.09 -2.85
CA ILE A 75 -5.25 -10.93 -2.32
C ILE A 75 -5.59 -11.98 -1.26
N PRO A 76 -5.42 -13.30 -1.48
CA PRO A 76 -5.67 -14.30 -0.45
C PRO A 76 -4.80 -14.11 0.79
N MET A 77 -3.56 -13.72 0.60
CA MET A 77 -2.63 -13.46 1.71
C MET A 77 -3.11 -12.31 2.60
N TYR A 78 -3.57 -11.18 2.01
CA TYR A 78 -4.12 -10.07 2.79
C TYR A 78 -5.46 -10.40 3.46
N ILE A 79 -6.30 -11.18 2.79
CA ILE A 79 -7.55 -11.67 3.39
C ILE A 79 -7.24 -12.53 4.63
N LEU A 80 -6.32 -13.47 4.52
CA LEU A 80 -5.91 -14.33 5.63
C LEU A 80 -5.28 -13.53 6.78
N PHE A 81 -4.46 -12.54 6.46
CA PHE A 81 -3.91 -11.61 7.45
C PHE A 81 -5.02 -10.85 8.17
N GLY A 82 -5.97 -10.29 7.45
CA GLY A 82 -7.12 -9.59 8.04
C GLY A 82 -7.98 -10.51 8.92
N ILE A 83 -8.27 -11.74 8.45
CA ILE A 83 -9.02 -12.74 9.25
C ILE A 83 -8.30 -13.08 10.55
N TYR A 84 -6.96 -13.17 10.54
CA TYR A 84 -6.19 -13.41 11.76
C TYR A 84 -6.48 -12.32 12.79
N PHE A 85 -6.30 -11.07 12.44
CA PHE A 85 -6.45 -9.94 13.35
C PHE A 85 -7.91 -9.69 13.80
N LEU A 86 -8.87 -9.96 12.92
CA LEU A 86 -10.30 -9.85 13.27
C LEU A 86 -10.77 -10.93 14.27
N LYS A 87 -10.11 -12.09 14.30
CA LYS A 87 -10.44 -13.18 15.23
C LYS A 87 -9.71 -13.08 16.56
N LEU A 88 -8.71 -12.20 16.68
CA LEU A 88 -7.99 -12.02 17.94
C LEU A 88 -8.88 -11.36 19.00
N LYS A 89 -8.96 -12.00 20.17
CA LYS A 89 -9.60 -11.43 21.36
C LYS A 89 -8.67 -10.58 22.21
N LYS A 90 -7.38 -10.85 22.17
CA LYS A 90 -6.31 -10.11 22.86
C LYS A 90 -5.12 -10.03 21.92
N PHE A 91 -4.51 -8.86 21.92
CA PHE A 91 -3.31 -8.60 21.12
C PHE A 91 -2.06 -8.83 21.99
N ASP A 92 -1.12 -9.57 21.46
CA ASP A 92 0.23 -9.66 22.00
C ASP A 92 1.10 -8.50 21.50
N GLN A 93 2.20 -8.22 22.21
CA GLN A 93 3.10 -7.11 21.87
C GLN A 93 3.61 -7.17 20.44
N LEU A 94 3.92 -8.38 19.95
CA LEU A 94 4.39 -8.57 18.58
C LEU A 94 3.30 -8.30 17.52
N GLU A 95 2.06 -8.60 17.84
CA GLU A 95 0.91 -8.35 16.98
C GLU A 95 0.60 -6.85 16.87
N ILE A 96 0.65 -6.15 18.02
CA ILE A 96 0.52 -4.68 18.07
C ILE A 96 1.63 -4.03 17.25
N PHE A 97 2.88 -4.45 17.47
CA PHE A 97 4.02 -3.97 16.70
C PHE A 97 3.83 -4.17 15.20
N THR A 98 3.37 -5.36 14.79
CA THR A 98 3.16 -5.67 13.37
C THR A 98 2.09 -4.78 12.76
N LEU A 99 0.94 -4.59 13.41
CA LEU A 99 -0.10 -3.69 12.94
C LEU A 99 0.41 -2.25 12.82
N PHE A 100 1.08 -1.76 13.86
CA PHE A 100 1.66 -0.43 13.84
C PHE A 100 2.67 -0.26 12.70
N TYR A 101 3.54 -1.26 12.50
CA TYR A 101 4.53 -1.25 11.42
C TYR A 101 3.88 -1.24 10.03
N VAL A 102 2.84 -2.04 9.81
CA VAL A 102 2.09 -2.07 8.55
C VAL A 102 1.41 -0.73 8.27
N VAL A 103 0.74 -0.16 9.28
CA VAL A 103 0.05 1.14 9.16
C VAL A 103 1.06 2.26 8.91
N LEU A 104 2.14 2.32 9.67
CA LEU A 104 3.18 3.34 9.51
C LEU A 104 3.81 3.27 8.12
N SER A 105 4.07 2.06 7.63
CA SER A 105 4.62 1.85 6.28
C SER A 105 3.63 2.26 5.19
N ALA A 106 2.34 2.00 5.37
CA ALA A 106 1.31 2.46 4.44
C ALA A 106 1.25 4.00 4.37
N ILE A 107 1.31 4.68 5.53
CA ILE A 107 1.38 6.14 5.60
C ILE A 107 2.64 6.65 4.89
N PHE A 108 3.79 6.04 5.17
CA PHE A 108 5.06 6.40 4.54
C PHE A 108 4.99 6.28 3.01
N ILE A 109 4.45 5.18 2.49
CA ILE A 109 4.23 4.98 1.05
C ILE A 109 3.29 6.06 0.47
N GLY A 110 2.24 6.40 1.19
CA GLY A 110 1.28 7.42 0.75
C GLY A 110 1.91 8.81 0.63
N VAL A 111 2.80 9.17 1.55
CA VAL A 111 3.43 10.51 1.61
C VAL A 111 4.65 10.61 0.70
N THR A 112 5.39 9.52 0.51
CA THR A 112 6.61 9.50 -0.32
C THR A 112 6.30 9.32 -1.81
N PHE A 113 7.35 9.32 -2.64
CA PHE A 113 7.22 9.03 -4.07
C PHE A 113 6.79 7.57 -4.27
N ALA A 114 6.03 7.34 -5.36
CA ALA A 114 5.64 6.00 -5.73
C ALA A 114 6.88 5.14 -6.02
N ASP A 115 7.09 4.10 -5.23
CA ASP A 115 8.13 3.12 -5.48
C ASP A 115 7.62 2.06 -6.47
N TRP A 116 7.92 2.27 -7.74
CA TRP A 116 7.57 1.35 -8.80
C TRP A 116 8.27 -0.02 -8.70
N SER A 117 9.37 -0.10 -7.95
CA SER A 117 10.09 -1.37 -7.74
C SER A 117 9.47 -2.25 -6.65
N GLY A 118 8.55 -1.71 -5.85
CA GLY A 118 7.91 -2.44 -4.75
C GLY A 118 8.81 -2.68 -3.55
N ARG A 119 9.96 -2.00 -3.47
CA ARG A 119 10.95 -2.22 -2.40
C ARG A 119 10.38 -1.99 -1.01
N TYR A 120 9.52 -0.99 -0.85
CA TYR A 120 8.94 -0.67 0.46
C TYR A 120 8.00 -1.75 0.99
N ILE A 121 7.28 -2.46 0.11
CA ILE A 121 6.40 -3.55 0.53
C ILE A 121 7.19 -4.81 0.91
N MET A 122 8.37 -5.01 0.34
CA MET A 122 9.21 -6.17 0.62
C MET A 122 9.56 -6.32 2.10
N TYR A 123 9.70 -5.22 2.83
CA TYR A 123 9.99 -5.24 4.27
C TYR A 123 8.79 -5.64 5.13
N ILE A 124 7.56 -5.41 4.63
CA ILE A 124 6.32 -5.68 5.35
C ILE A 124 5.81 -7.09 5.04
N LEU A 125 6.08 -7.57 3.84
CA LEU A 125 5.56 -8.84 3.32
C LEU A 125 5.81 -10.03 4.26
N PRO A 126 7.02 -10.22 4.83
CA PRO A 126 7.28 -11.33 5.74
C PRO A 126 6.35 -11.33 6.97
N PHE A 127 6.08 -10.17 7.55
CA PHE A 127 5.15 -10.05 8.68
C PHE A 127 3.73 -10.43 8.29
N ILE A 128 3.26 -9.97 7.15
CA ILE A 128 1.95 -10.31 6.62
C ILE A 128 1.86 -11.81 6.36
N MET A 129 2.88 -12.42 5.75
CA MET A 129 2.94 -13.85 5.46
C MET A 129 2.89 -14.72 6.72
N ILE A 130 3.60 -14.34 7.79
CA ILE A 130 3.60 -15.08 9.07
C ILE A 130 2.18 -15.16 9.64
N TYR A 131 1.46 -14.05 9.69
CA TYR A 131 0.11 -14.04 10.27
C TYR A 131 -0.95 -14.61 9.33
N ALA A 132 -0.78 -14.46 8.02
CA ALA A 132 -1.60 -15.14 7.02
C ALA A 132 -1.46 -16.67 7.14
N SER A 133 -0.24 -17.17 7.32
CA SER A 133 0.03 -18.61 7.52
C SER A 133 -0.61 -19.14 8.82
N LYS A 134 -0.52 -18.41 9.92
CA LYS A 134 -1.22 -18.74 11.17
C LYS A 134 -2.72 -18.84 10.98
N SER A 135 -3.31 -17.89 10.26
CA SER A 135 -4.74 -17.90 9.93
C SER A 135 -5.12 -19.11 9.10
N PHE A 136 -4.35 -19.43 8.09
CA PHE A 136 -4.57 -20.58 7.22
C PHE A 136 -4.55 -21.90 8.01
N ILE A 137 -3.54 -22.10 8.86
CA ILE A 137 -3.44 -23.30 9.72
C ILE A 137 -4.67 -23.41 10.63
N ASN A 138 -5.10 -22.32 11.25
CA ASN A 138 -6.28 -22.29 12.12
C ASN A 138 -7.57 -22.65 11.36
N ILE A 139 -7.73 -22.20 10.13
CA ILE A 139 -8.88 -22.55 9.29
C ILE A 139 -8.83 -24.03 8.93
N CYS A 140 -7.69 -24.55 8.50
CA CYS A 140 -7.53 -25.95 8.15
C CYS A 140 -7.80 -26.90 9.35
N SER A 141 -7.29 -26.57 10.54
CA SER A 141 -7.54 -27.35 11.76
C SER A 141 -9.03 -27.35 12.16
N SER A 142 -9.69 -26.20 12.04
CA SER A 142 -11.12 -26.08 12.32
C SER A 142 -11.98 -26.92 11.36
N LEU A 143 -11.62 -26.94 10.08
CA LEU A 143 -12.28 -27.78 9.09
C LEU A 143 -12.10 -29.26 9.39
N LYS A 144 -10.87 -29.68 9.71
CA LYS A 144 -10.59 -31.09 10.07
C LYS A 144 -11.45 -31.57 11.25
N ASN A 145 -11.55 -30.75 12.31
CA ASN A 145 -12.36 -31.08 13.49
C ASN A 145 -13.88 -31.12 13.22
N LYS A 146 -14.35 -30.55 12.12
CA LYS A 146 -15.76 -30.57 11.75
C LYS A 146 -16.14 -31.82 10.92
N PHE A 147 -15.17 -32.46 10.29
CA PHE A 147 -15.38 -33.65 9.46
C PHE A 147 -14.98 -34.97 10.17
N ASN A 148 -14.40 -34.90 11.35
CA ASN A 148 -14.22 -36.03 12.26
C ASN A 148 -15.31 -36.03 13.34
#